data_a396b18b5a204e04e7b29705003942f1
#
_entry.id   a396b18b5a204e04e7b29705003942f1
#
_cell.length_a   1.000
_cell.length_b   1.000
_cell.length_c   1.000
_cell.angle_alpha   90.00
_cell.angle_beta   90.00
_cell.angle_gamma   90.00
#
_symmetry.space_group_name_H-M   'P 1'
#
loop_
_entity.id
_entity.type
_entity.pdbx_description
1 polymer ?
#
loop_
_entity_poly.entity_id
_entity_poly.type
_entity_poly.pdbx_seq_one_letter_code
_entity_poly.pdbx_strand_id
1 'polypeptide(L)' 'MATRTYTVQGMTCQHCVMSVTEEVGEVPGVESVDVDLASGRLSVTAPRIDDAAVASAVSEAGYALAAPGDLGLRPS' A
#
# COMPACT_ATOMS: atom_id res chain seq x y z
N MET A 1 7.76 8.31 -13.81
CA MET A 1 7.42 7.47 -12.66
C MET A 1 6.30 8.10 -11.87
N ALA A 2 5.46 7.28 -11.27
CA ALA A 2 4.32 7.77 -10.50
C ALA A 2 4.47 7.33 -9.06
N THR A 3 3.98 8.16 -8.14
CA THR A 3 3.96 7.81 -6.73
C THR A 3 2.52 7.90 -6.26
N ARG A 4 2.06 6.85 -5.59
CA ARG A 4 0.71 6.82 -5.06
C ARG A 4 0.77 6.52 -3.58
N THR A 5 -0.03 7.24 -2.81
CA THR A 5 -0.05 7.09 -1.36
C THR A 5 -1.35 6.43 -0.92
N TYR A 6 -1.24 5.47 -0.02
CA TYR A 6 -2.38 4.75 0.53
C TYR A 6 -2.31 4.82 2.04
N THR A 7 -3.43 4.58 2.69
CA THR A 7 -3.46 4.41 4.14
C THR A 7 -3.75 2.96 4.45
N VAL A 8 -2.91 2.35 5.28
CA VAL A 8 -3.02 0.93 5.63
C VAL A 8 -3.55 0.81 7.05
N GLN A 9 -4.59 0.02 7.22
CA GLN A 9 -5.17 -0.23 8.53
C GLN A 9 -4.56 -1.46 9.16
N GLY A 10 -4.42 -1.42 10.47
CA GLY A 10 -3.98 -2.60 11.22
C GLY A 10 -2.50 -2.64 11.51
N MET A 11 -1.73 -1.72 10.99
CA MET A 11 -0.31 -1.67 11.30
C MET A 11 -0.11 -1.09 12.68
N THR A 12 0.44 -1.90 13.59
CA THR A 12 0.62 -1.46 14.97
C THR A 12 2.06 -1.60 15.44
N CYS A 13 2.94 -2.16 14.63
CA CYS A 13 4.33 -2.33 15.03
C CYS A 13 5.24 -2.39 13.81
N GLN A 14 6.53 -2.42 14.06
CA GLN A 14 7.53 -2.40 13.01
C GLN A 14 7.45 -3.65 12.12
N HIS A 15 7.10 -4.78 12.70
CA HIS A 15 6.95 -6.00 11.91
C HIS A 15 5.84 -5.86 10.88
N CYS A 16 4.79 -5.14 11.22
CA CYS A 16 3.71 -4.89 10.28
C CYS A 16 4.22 -4.09 9.09
N VAL A 17 5.02 -3.08 9.36
CA VAL A 17 5.60 -2.25 8.31
C VAL A 17 6.45 -3.11 7.38
N MET A 18 7.26 -4.00 7.95
CA MET A 18 8.12 -4.86 7.16
C MET A 18 7.31 -5.80 6.28
N SER A 19 6.25 -6.39 6.82
CA SER A 19 5.42 -7.30 6.05
C SER A 19 4.78 -6.59 4.86
N VAL A 20 4.22 -5.42 5.09
CA VAL A 20 3.59 -4.66 4.01
C VAL A 20 4.63 -4.26 2.98
N THR A 21 5.80 -3.80 3.43
CA THR A 21 6.85 -3.39 2.52
C THR A 21 7.28 -4.55 1.63
N GLU A 22 7.45 -5.74 2.21
CA GLU A 22 7.87 -6.90 1.44
C GLU A 22 6.83 -7.31 0.42
N GLU A 23 5.57 -7.38 0.84
CA GLU A 23 4.53 -7.83 -0.07
C GLU A 23 4.32 -6.84 -1.20
N VAL A 24 4.26 -5.56 -0.88
CA VAL A 24 4.06 -4.56 -1.91
C VAL A 24 5.27 -4.47 -2.83
N GLY A 25 6.46 -4.65 -2.26
CA GLY A 25 7.68 -4.64 -3.05
C GLY A 25 7.76 -5.77 -4.07
N GLU A 26 6.99 -6.84 -3.86
CA GLU A 26 6.97 -7.96 -4.79
C GLU A 26 6.02 -7.73 -5.96
N VAL A 27 5.23 -6.68 -5.92
CA VAL A 27 4.32 -6.38 -7.02
C VAL A 27 5.16 -6.01 -8.24
N PRO A 28 4.89 -6.64 -9.40
CA PRO A 28 5.66 -6.36 -10.60
C PRO A 28 5.58 -4.89 -10.97
N GLY A 29 6.73 -4.31 -11.29
CA GLY A 29 6.79 -2.92 -11.70
C GLY A 29 7.04 -1.94 -10.58
N VAL A 30 6.92 -2.35 -9.33
CA VAL A 30 7.15 -1.46 -8.20
C VAL A 30 8.66 -1.22 -8.05
N GLU A 31 9.05 0.04 -8.00
CA GLU A 31 10.45 0.39 -7.87
C GLU A 31 10.83 0.72 -6.44
N SER A 32 9.94 1.37 -5.69
CA SER A 32 10.23 1.61 -4.29
C SER A 32 8.95 1.66 -3.49
N VAL A 33 9.09 1.34 -2.21
CA VAL A 33 7.99 1.31 -1.27
C VAL A 33 8.45 2.02 -0.01
N ASP A 34 7.61 2.90 0.51
CA ASP A 34 7.92 3.62 1.73
C ASP A 34 6.70 3.54 2.64
N VAL A 35 6.89 3.07 3.86
CA VAL A 35 5.80 2.92 4.80
C VAL A 35 6.11 3.72 6.06
N ASP A 36 5.15 4.52 6.49
CA ASP A 36 5.26 5.31 7.70
C ASP A 36 4.32 4.73 8.74
N LEU A 37 4.89 4.11 9.77
CA LEU A 37 4.10 3.48 10.81
C LEU A 37 3.26 4.50 11.58
N ALA A 38 3.83 5.66 11.85
CA ALA A 38 3.15 6.66 12.67
C ALA A 38 1.83 7.11 12.06
N SER A 39 1.80 7.25 10.74
CA SER A 39 0.60 7.70 10.04
C SER A 39 -0.16 6.55 9.39
N GLY A 40 0.44 5.37 9.31
CA GLY A 40 -0.14 4.26 8.57
C GLY A 40 -0.09 4.45 7.08
N ARG A 41 0.79 5.30 6.58
CA ARG A 41 0.81 5.67 5.18
C ARG A 41 1.78 4.81 4.39
N LEU A 42 1.33 4.38 3.24
CA LEU A 42 2.12 3.58 2.31
C LEU A 42 2.28 4.35 1.02
N SER A 43 3.53 4.58 0.62
CA SER A 43 3.82 5.26 -0.64
C SER A 43 4.50 4.28 -1.57
N VAL A 44 3.98 4.17 -2.79
CA VAL A 44 4.49 3.25 -3.79
C VAL A 44 4.93 4.06 -4.99
N THR A 45 6.15 3.81 -5.44
CA THR A 45 6.69 4.46 -6.64
C THR A 45 6.92 3.42 -7.71
N ALA A 46 6.37 3.66 -8.89
CA ALA A 46 6.49 2.74 -10.01
C ALA A 46 6.17 3.49 -11.29
N PRO A 47 6.67 3.00 -12.44
CA PRO A 47 6.31 3.60 -13.73
C PRO A 47 4.81 3.52 -13.96
N ARG A 48 4.20 2.46 -13.47
CA ARG A 48 2.76 2.25 -13.60
C ARG A 48 2.27 1.61 -12.32
N ILE A 49 1.25 2.19 -11.72
CA ILE A 49 0.73 1.70 -10.46
C ILE A 49 -0.64 1.08 -10.68
N ASP A 50 -0.78 -0.15 -10.21
CA ASP A 50 -2.04 -0.88 -10.26
C ASP A 50 -2.60 -0.94 -8.84
N ASP A 51 -3.64 -0.17 -8.58
CA ASP A 51 -4.23 -0.09 -7.24
C ASP A 51 -4.69 -1.46 -6.77
N ALA A 52 -5.24 -2.27 -7.68
CA ALA A 52 -5.71 -3.59 -7.30
C ALA A 52 -4.56 -4.48 -6.86
N ALA A 53 -3.42 -4.39 -7.53
CA ALA A 53 -2.27 -5.18 -7.17
C ALA A 53 -1.72 -4.76 -5.81
N VAL A 54 -1.68 -3.46 -5.56
CA VAL A 54 -1.23 -2.96 -4.26
C VAL A 54 -2.17 -3.41 -3.16
N ALA A 55 -3.48 -3.29 -3.40
CA ALA A 55 -4.47 -3.72 -2.42
C ALA A 55 -4.35 -5.21 -2.13
N SER A 56 -4.12 -6.00 -3.16
CA SER A 56 -3.94 -7.45 -3.01
C SER A 56 -2.70 -7.74 -2.18
N ALA A 57 -1.61 -7.03 -2.43
CA ALA A 57 -0.37 -7.23 -1.69
C ALA A 57 -0.57 -6.89 -0.21
N VAL A 58 -1.27 -5.80 0.08
CA VAL A 58 -1.55 -5.40 1.45
C VAL A 58 -2.40 -6.47 2.14
N SER A 59 -3.39 -7.00 1.41
CA SER A 59 -4.25 -8.06 1.93
C SER A 59 -3.45 -9.33 2.23
N GLU A 60 -2.50 -9.67 1.36
CA GLU A 60 -1.63 -10.83 1.57
C GLU A 60 -0.79 -10.67 2.82
N ALA A 61 -0.42 -9.46 3.15
CA ALA A 61 0.34 -9.18 4.35
C ALA A 61 -0.55 -9.24 5.61
N GLY A 62 -1.86 -9.34 5.44
CA GLY A 62 -2.77 -9.44 6.57
C GLY A 62 -3.39 -8.12 6.97
N TYR A 63 -3.32 -7.12 6.13
CA TYR A 63 -3.82 -5.78 6.44
C TYR A 63 -4.81 -5.35 5.36
N ALA A 64 -5.30 -4.14 5.48
CA ALA A 64 -6.27 -3.62 4.52
C ALA A 64 -5.98 -2.14 4.26
N LEU A 65 -6.31 -1.69 3.06
CA LEU A 65 -6.24 -0.28 2.76
C LEU A 65 -7.42 0.43 3.42
N ALA A 66 -7.12 1.49 4.12
CA ALA A 66 -8.14 2.19 4.88
C ALA A 66 -9.01 3.05 4.00
N ALA A 67 -8.51 3.44 2.88
CA ALA A 67 -9.15 4.44 2.08
C ALA A 67 -9.65 3.96 0.74
N PRO A 68 -10.25 2.79 0.68
CA PRO A 68 -10.88 2.42 -0.57
C PRO A 68 -11.97 3.40 -0.91
N GLY A 69 -12.53 4.01 0.09
CA GLY A 69 -13.55 5.01 -0.13
C GLY A 69 -13.04 6.21 -0.85
N ASP A 70 -11.77 6.49 -0.69
CA ASP A 70 -11.18 7.58 -1.39
C ASP A 70 -11.16 7.32 -2.84
N LEU A 71 -11.09 6.07 -3.14
CA LEU A 71 -11.00 5.70 -4.50
C LEU A 71 -12.35 5.85 -5.12
N GLY A 72 -13.06 5.60 -4.35
CA GLY A 72 -14.22 5.66 -4.85
C GLY A 72 -15.05 6.59 -4.68
N LEU A 73 -14.43 6.51 -4.47
CA LEU A 73 -15.05 6.86 -4.46
C LEU A 73 -15.59 7.18 -5.12
N ARG A 74 -15.52 7.23 -5.40
CA ARG A 74 -15.98 7.53 -6.04
C ARG A 74 -16.46 6.90 -6.71
N PRO A 75 -16.77 6.56 -6.70
CA PRO A 75 -17.29 6.10 -7.41
C PRO A 75 -18.05 6.15 -7.69
N SER A 76 -17.80 6.26 -7.55
CA SER A 76 -18.47 6.41 -7.79
C SER A 76 -18.86 6.68 -8.07
#